data_cfa9b5cd6414f7c8892221d3745d2675
#
_entry.id   cfa9b5cd6414f7c8892221d3745d2675
#
_cell.length_a   1.000
_cell.length_b   1.000
_cell.length_c   1.000
_cell.angle_alpha   90.00
_cell.angle_beta   90.00
_cell.angle_gamma   90.00
#
_symmetry.space_group_name_H-M   'P 1'
#
loop_
_entity.id
_entity.type
_entity.pdbx_description
1 polymer ?
#
loop_
_entity_poly.entity_id
_entity_poly.type
_entity_poly.pdbx_seq_one_letter_code
_entity_poly.pdbx_strand_id
1 'polypeptide(L)'
;CAVLMYIDNNARRLLDEEFFCIQSHPRTGADILNRMGCGRTLALAALYHHCYYNGKGGYPNDVLSCPPEIKGIVDALSVADSLDAATDNIGRCYNLAKPFRTLLEELRAQSGTRYAPNVVALFEDERFCQQLAENTDAERKRVYLQVYHAGREEK
;
A
#
# COMPACT_ATOMS: atom_id res chain seq x y z
N CYS A 1 -0.09 14.88 8.61
CA CYS A 1 -0.06 13.45 9.04
C CYS A 1 -0.90 13.14 10.27
N ALA A 2 -1.07 14.06 11.25
CA ALA A 2 -1.89 13.79 12.44
C ALA A 2 -3.35 13.42 12.10
N VAL A 3 -3.95 14.03 11.09
CA VAL A 3 -5.30 13.72 10.63
C VAL A 3 -5.38 12.29 10.08
N LEU A 4 -4.41 11.85 9.28
CA LEU A 4 -4.37 10.47 8.75
C LEU A 4 -4.24 9.45 9.88
N MET A 5 -3.38 9.70 10.86
CA MET A 5 -3.25 8.83 12.04
C MET A 5 -4.55 8.76 12.86
N TYR A 6 -5.27 9.88 12.98
CA TYR A 6 -6.58 9.90 13.64
C TYR A 6 -7.62 9.08 12.87
N ILE A 7 -7.66 9.20 11.55
CA ILE A 7 -8.55 8.45 10.67
C ILE A 7 -8.26 6.94 10.78
N ASP A 8 -6.99 6.54 10.70
CA ASP A 8 -6.57 5.14 10.77
C ASP A 8 -6.90 4.46 12.11
N ASN A 9 -7.00 5.23 13.19
CA ASN A 9 -7.31 4.69 14.52
C ASN A 9 -8.81 4.61 14.85
N ASN A 10 -9.70 4.94 13.93
CA ASN A 10 -11.15 4.86 14.17
C ASN A 10 -11.72 3.51 13.74
N ALA A 11 -12.28 2.76 14.69
CA ALA A 11 -12.92 1.45 14.46
C ALA A 11 -14.31 1.58 13.82
N ARG A 12 -14.43 2.32 12.73
CA ARG A 12 -15.67 2.52 11.97
C ARG A 12 -15.37 2.69 10.47
N ARG A 13 -16.40 2.54 9.65
CA ARG A 13 -16.28 2.87 8.22
C ARG A 13 -15.84 4.33 8.05
N LEU A 14 -14.92 4.57 7.13
CA LEU A 14 -14.48 5.91 6.76
C LEU A 14 -15.63 6.73 6.16
N LEU A 15 -15.64 8.01 6.45
CA LEU A 15 -16.46 8.98 5.74
C LEU A 15 -15.84 9.30 4.36
N ASP A 16 -16.63 9.79 3.43
CA ASP A 16 -16.14 10.12 2.09
C ASP A 16 -15.07 11.24 2.14
N GLU A 17 -15.25 12.21 3.05
CA GLU A 17 -14.26 13.26 3.29
C GLU A 17 -12.95 12.74 3.87
N GLU A 18 -13.00 11.73 4.73
CA GLU A 18 -11.82 11.09 5.28
C GLU A 18 -11.09 10.28 4.19
N PHE A 19 -11.85 9.59 3.35
CA PHE A 19 -11.27 8.90 2.20
C PHE A 19 -10.61 9.87 1.21
N PHE A 20 -11.20 11.04 0.99
CA PHE A 20 -10.58 12.10 0.20
C PHE A 20 -9.26 12.57 0.81
N CYS A 21 -9.18 12.72 2.14
CA CYS A 21 -7.92 13.02 2.82
C CYS A 21 -6.87 11.93 2.62
N ILE A 22 -7.28 10.65 2.70
CA ILE A 22 -6.39 9.52 2.44
C ILE A 22 -5.84 9.58 1.01
N GLN A 23 -6.66 9.90 0.01
CA GLN A 23 -6.22 10.02 -1.39
C GLN A 23 -5.15 11.09 -1.64
N SER A 24 -4.92 12.00 -0.69
CA SER A 24 -3.87 13.00 -0.78
C SER A 24 -2.46 12.47 -0.46
N HIS A 25 -2.34 11.28 0.20
CA HIS A 25 -1.05 10.81 0.72
C HIS A 25 0.00 10.51 -0.36
N PRO A 26 -0.32 10.04 -1.59
CA PRO A 26 0.70 9.83 -2.61
C PRO A 26 1.43 11.13 -2.97
N ARG A 27 0.68 12.21 -3.12
CA ARG A 27 1.23 13.53 -3.42
C ARG A 27 2.02 14.09 -2.23
N THR A 28 1.45 14.02 -1.05
CA THR A 28 2.11 14.45 0.18
C THR A 28 3.41 13.68 0.43
N GLY A 29 3.39 12.36 0.23
CA GLY A 29 4.57 11.51 0.34
C GLY A 29 5.65 11.87 -0.67
N ALA A 30 5.28 12.09 -1.93
CA ALA A 30 6.21 12.53 -2.97
C ALA A 30 6.86 13.88 -2.63
N ASP A 31 6.07 14.83 -2.13
CA ASP A 31 6.58 16.15 -1.71
C ASP A 31 7.55 16.05 -0.53
N ILE A 32 7.25 15.22 0.45
CA ILE A 32 8.14 14.95 1.59
C ILE A 32 9.46 14.37 1.11
N LEU A 33 9.42 13.30 0.27
CA LEU A 33 10.60 12.65 -0.25
C LEU A 33 11.47 13.58 -1.10
N ASN A 34 10.85 14.46 -1.90
CA ASN A 34 11.57 15.50 -2.65
C ASN A 34 12.27 16.50 -1.73
N ARG A 35 11.59 16.99 -0.69
CA ARG A 35 12.19 17.93 0.29
C ARG A 35 13.32 17.30 1.09
N MET A 36 13.23 16.01 1.36
CA MET A 36 14.28 15.24 2.05
C MET A 36 15.47 14.89 1.15
N GLY A 37 15.39 15.15 -0.16
CA GLY A 37 16.44 14.77 -1.10
C GLY A 37 16.57 13.28 -1.33
N CYS A 38 15.53 12.50 -1.11
CA CYS A 38 15.54 11.02 -1.24
C CYS A 38 15.66 10.52 -2.69
N GLY A 39 15.65 11.44 -3.66
CA GLY A 39 15.79 11.14 -5.08
C GLY A 39 14.44 10.97 -5.80
N ARG A 40 14.50 11.27 -7.11
CA ARG A 40 13.31 11.34 -7.98
C ARG A 40 12.55 10.03 -8.05
N THR A 41 13.26 8.90 -8.10
CA THR A 41 12.63 7.56 -8.21
C THR A 41 11.69 7.27 -7.06
N LEU A 42 12.13 7.53 -5.82
CA LEU A 42 11.30 7.29 -4.63
C LEU A 42 10.09 8.23 -4.56
N ALA A 43 10.29 9.50 -4.89
CA ALA A 43 9.21 10.47 -4.94
C ALA A 43 8.14 10.11 -5.98
N LEU A 44 8.56 9.68 -7.17
CA LEU A 44 7.65 9.23 -8.21
C LEU A 44 6.97 7.90 -7.86
N ALA A 45 7.69 6.95 -7.24
CA ALA A 45 7.07 5.72 -6.74
C ALA A 45 5.97 6.02 -5.73
N ALA A 46 6.21 6.93 -4.77
CA ALA A 46 5.19 7.38 -3.83
C ALA A 46 4.02 8.09 -4.52
N LEU A 47 4.26 8.85 -5.59
CA LEU A 47 3.20 9.55 -6.31
C LEU A 47 2.27 8.60 -7.06
N TYR A 48 2.81 7.55 -7.68
CA TYR A 48 2.09 6.73 -8.66
C TYR A 48 1.56 5.40 -8.11
N HIS A 49 1.89 4.97 -6.89
CA HIS A 49 1.56 3.60 -6.41
C HIS A 49 0.07 3.27 -6.35
N HIS A 50 -0.81 4.26 -6.34
CA HIS A 50 -2.25 4.07 -6.43
C HIS A 50 -2.84 4.33 -7.83
N CYS A 51 -2.03 4.74 -8.80
CA CYS A 51 -2.49 4.84 -10.19
C CYS A 51 -2.66 3.44 -10.79
N TYR A 52 -3.74 3.23 -11.53
CA TYR A 52 -3.99 1.93 -12.15
C TYR A 52 -2.98 1.62 -13.25
N TYR A 53 -2.64 0.34 -13.39
CA TYR A 53 -1.74 -0.17 -14.41
C TYR A 53 -2.11 0.28 -15.83
N ASN A 54 -3.42 0.24 -16.16
CA ASN A 54 -3.93 0.64 -17.46
C ASN A 54 -4.09 2.16 -17.66
N GLY A 55 -3.75 2.97 -16.67
CA GLY A 55 -3.86 4.43 -16.69
C GLY A 55 -5.29 4.98 -16.66
N LYS A 56 -6.29 4.13 -16.42
CA LYS A 56 -7.72 4.54 -16.47
C LYS A 56 -8.39 4.57 -15.09
N GLY A 57 -7.66 4.93 -14.05
CA GLY A 57 -8.21 5.03 -12.69
C GLY A 57 -7.15 5.15 -11.62
N GLY A 58 -7.59 5.05 -10.37
CA GLY A 58 -6.74 5.28 -9.22
C GLY A 58 -6.60 6.76 -8.86
N TYR A 59 -5.61 7.06 -8.04
CA TYR A 59 -5.32 8.43 -7.62
C TYR A 59 -3.80 8.63 -7.40
N PRO A 60 -3.30 9.88 -7.55
CA PRO A 60 -4.01 11.07 -8.01
C PRO A 60 -4.45 10.94 -9.48
N ASN A 61 -5.62 11.47 -9.82
CA ASN A 61 -6.19 11.34 -11.17
C ASN A 61 -5.80 12.50 -12.12
N ASP A 62 -5.10 13.49 -11.61
CA ASP A 62 -4.63 14.68 -12.30
C ASP A 62 -3.12 14.66 -12.62
N VAL A 63 -2.49 13.48 -12.53
CA VAL A 63 -1.09 13.28 -12.89
C VAL A 63 -0.95 12.74 -14.32
N LEU A 64 0.20 13.02 -14.93
CA LEU A 64 0.57 12.41 -16.21
C LEU A 64 0.77 10.90 -16.07
N SER A 65 0.88 10.21 -17.20
CA SER A 65 1.22 8.79 -17.21
C SER A 65 2.50 8.51 -16.43
N CYS A 66 2.51 7.38 -15.70
CA CYS A 66 3.70 6.93 -14.97
C CYS A 66 4.91 6.80 -15.93
N PRO A 67 6.04 7.41 -15.60
CA PRO A 67 7.25 7.30 -16.42
C PRO A 67 7.69 5.85 -16.62
N PRO A 68 8.03 5.45 -17.86
CA PRO A 68 8.39 4.05 -18.16
C PRO A 68 9.54 3.50 -17.30
N GLU A 69 10.50 4.35 -16.97
CA GLU A 69 11.71 3.98 -16.22
C GLU A 69 11.44 3.54 -14.78
N ILE A 70 10.31 3.94 -14.20
CA ILE A 70 9.90 3.55 -12.84
C ILE A 70 8.69 2.63 -12.81
N LYS A 71 8.09 2.37 -13.99
CA LYS A 71 6.83 1.64 -14.09
C LYS A 71 6.86 0.29 -13.37
N GLY A 72 7.93 -0.49 -13.54
CA GLY A 72 8.07 -1.78 -12.86
C GLY A 72 8.11 -1.68 -11.34
N ILE A 73 8.72 -0.62 -10.80
CA ILE A 73 8.75 -0.35 -9.34
C ILE A 73 7.35 -0.01 -8.85
N VAL A 74 6.65 0.87 -9.57
CA VAL A 74 5.29 1.28 -9.24
C VAL A 74 4.33 0.10 -9.29
N ASP A 75 4.43 -0.75 -10.31
CA ASP A 75 3.60 -1.93 -10.48
C ASP A 75 3.76 -2.92 -9.31
N ALA A 76 5.00 -3.17 -8.89
CA ALA A 76 5.28 -4.01 -7.72
C ALA A 76 4.78 -3.36 -6.41
N LEU A 77 5.03 -2.07 -6.23
CA LEU A 77 4.62 -1.33 -5.04
C LEU A 77 3.10 -1.28 -4.89
N SER A 78 2.36 -1.09 -5.99
CA SER A 78 0.89 -1.08 -5.99
C SER A 78 0.29 -2.39 -5.48
N VAL A 79 0.88 -3.53 -5.87
CA VAL A 79 0.45 -4.84 -5.37
C VAL A 79 0.86 -5.03 -3.92
N ALA A 80 2.09 -4.67 -3.55
CA ALA A 80 2.60 -4.81 -2.19
C ALA A 80 1.79 -3.97 -1.18
N ASP A 81 1.48 -2.71 -1.51
CA ASP A 81 0.65 -1.83 -0.69
C ASP A 81 -0.77 -2.39 -0.51
N SER A 82 -1.38 -2.87 -1.60
CA SER A 82 -2.72 -3.47 -1.54
C SER A 82 -2.74 -4.75 -0.71
N LEU A 83 -1.67 -5.55 -0.77
CA LEU A 83 -1.51 -6.77 0.01
C LEU A 83 -1.34 -6.43 1.50
N ASP A 84 -0.46 -5.50 1.83
CA ASP A 84 -0.26 -5.06 3.21
C ASP A 84 -1.55 -4.49 3.80
N ALA A 85 -2.20 -3.59 3.08
CA ALA A 85 -3.45 -2.97 3.51
C ALA A 85 -4.59 -3.99 3.74
N ALA A 86 -4.71 -4.99 2.86
CA ALA A 86 -5.80 -5.97 2.95
C ALA A 86 -5.57 -7.04 4.03
N THR A 87 -4.31 -7.34 4.37
CA THR A 87 -3.95 -8.36 5.38
C THR A 87 -3.64 -7.76 6.75
N ASP A 88 -3.65 -6.44 6.90
CA ASP A 88 -3.33 -5.79 8.17
C ASP A 88 -4.42 -6.03 9.22
N ASN A 89 -4.06 -6.77 10.27
CA ASN A 89 -4.91 -7.09 11.41
C ASN A 89 -4.49 -6.36 12.71
N ILE A 90 -3.49 -5.50 12.64
CA ILE A 90 -2.91 -4.80 13.80
C ILE A 90 -3.02 -3.29 13.68
N GLY A 91 -2.65 -2.73 12.52
CA GLY A 91 -2.50 -1.30 12.33
C GLY A 91 -3.77 -0.58 11.85
N ARG A 92 -4.78 -1.30 11.33
CA ARG A 92 -6.00 -0.72 10.78
C ARG A 92 -7.23 -1.13 11.57
N CYS A 93 -7.77 -0.21 12.36
CA CYS A 93 -8.94 -0.47 13.20
C CYS A 93 -10.27 -0.47 12.43
N TYR A 94 -10.34 0.16 11.26
CA TYR A 94 -11.58 0.34 10.48
C TYR A 94 -11.85 -0.78 9.47
N ASN A 95 -10.92 -1.69 9.30
CA ASN A 95 -11.05 -2.78 8.34
C ASN A 95 -10.65 -4.12 8.96
N LEU A 96 -11.42 -5.17 8.69
CA LEU A 96 -11.03 -6.52 9.06
C LEU A 96 -10.05 -7.07 8.02
N ALA A 97 -8.95 -7.66 8.49
CA ALA A 97 -8.00 -8.33 7.61
C ALA A 97 -8.70 -9.38 6.75
N LYS A 98 -8.42 -9.34 5.45
CA LYS A 98 -8.95 -10.32 4.50
C LYS A 98 -8.11 -11.59 4.55
N PRO A 99 -8.74 -12.78 4.39
CA PRO A 99 -8.00 -13.99 4.13
C PRO A 99 -7.11 -13.82 2.89
N PHE A 100 -5.87 -14.29 2.97
CA PHE A 100 -4.90 -14.15 1.87
C PHE A 100 -5.44 -14.70 0.54
N ARG A 101 -6.19 -15.81 0.58
CA ARG A 101 -6.83 -16.40 -0.60
C ARG A 101 -7.80 -15.44 -1.29
N THR A 102 -8.65 -14.76 -0.52
CA THR A 102 -9.60 -13.79 -1.07
C THR A 102 -8.88 -12.65 -1.75
N LEU A 103 -7.77 -12.19 -1.16
CA LEU A 103 -6.93 -11.16 -1.78
C LEU A 103 -6.32 -11.62 -3.11
N LEU A 104 -5.85 -12.88 -3.20
CA LEU A 104 -5.34 -13.43 -4.47
C LEU A 104 -6.40 -13.44 -5.56
N GLU A 105 -7.64 -13.79 -5.23
CA GLU A 105 -8.77 -13.76 -6.17
C GLU A 105 -9.04 -12.32 -6.65
N GLU A 106 -8.98 -11.33 -5.76
CA GLU A 106 -9.12 -9.91 -6.12
C GLU A 106 -7.99 -9.41 -7.02
N LEU A 107 -6.73 -9.78 -6.72
CA LEU A 107 -5.57 -9.43 -7.55
C LEU A 107 -5.70 -9.99 -8.97
N ARG A 108 -6.10 -11.25 -9.10
CA ARG A 108 -6.33 -11.92 -10.40
C ARG A 108 -7.46 -11.26 -11.18
N ALA A 109 -8.58 -10.96 -10.54
CA ALA A 109 -9.72 -10.32 -11.16
C ALA A 109 -9.39 -8.90 -11.70
N GLN A 110 -8.41 -8.22 -11.10
CA GLN A 110 -8.00 -6.86 -11.48
C GLN A 110 -6.68 -6.82 -12.27
N SER A 111 -6.15 -7.98 -12.66
CA SER A 111 -4.98 -8.09 -13.53
C SER A 111 -5.23 -7.42 -14.89
N GLY A 112 -4.25 -6.63 -15.36
CA GLY A 112 -4.35 -5.85 -16.59
C GLY A 112 -5.20 -4.57 -16.49
N THR A 113 -5.89 -4.36 -15.36
CA THR A 113 -6.63 -3.13 -15.07
C THR A 113 -5.95 -2.31 -13.98
N ARG A 114 -6.13 -2.70 -12.74
CA ARG A 114 -5.50 -2.04 -11.60
C ARG A 114 -4.06 -2.50 -11.40
N TYR A 115 -3.80 -3.79 -11.56
CA TYR A 115 -2.50 -4.41 -11.30
C TYR A 115 -1.82 -4.91 -12.58
N ALA A 116 -0.49 -4.86 -12.60
CA ALA A 116 0.32 -5.34 -13.70
C ALA A 116 0.24 -6.88 -13.80
N PRO A 117 -0.06 -7.45 -14.99
CA PRO A 117 -0.20 -8.90 -15.16
C PRO A 117 1.05 -9.69 -14.78
N ASN A 118 2.25 -9.16 -15.08
CA ASN A 118 3.51 -9.80 -14.76
C ASN A 118 3.78 -9.87 -13.26
N VAL A 119 3.30 -8.89 -12.48
CA VAL A 119 3.40 -8.93 -11.00
C VAL A 119 2.36 -9.89 -10.44
N VAL A 120 1.13 -9.86 -10.95
CA VAL A 120 0.07 -10.79 -10.52
C VAL A 120 0.44 -12.24 -10.83
N ALA A 121 1.15 -12.51 -11.93
CA ALA A 121 1.61 -13.86 -12.29
C ALA A 121 2.57 -14.48 -11.27
N LEU A 122 3.27 -13.68 -10.44
CA LEU A 122 4.11 -14.21 -9.36
C LEU A 122 3.30 -15.00 -8.33
N PHE A 123 2.03 -14.70 -8.18
CA PHE A 123 1.12 -15.39 -7.25
C PHE A 123 0.53 -16.70 -7.79
N GLU A 124 0.99 -17.16 -8.96
CA GLU A 124 0.76 -18.53 -9.44
C GLU A 124 1.73 -19.54 -8.79
N ASP A 125 2.84 -19.06 -8.22
CA ASP A 125 3.77 -19.89 -7.46
C ASP A 125 3.27 -20.04 -6.01
N GLU A 126 2.85 -21.26 -5.67
CA GLU A 126 2.33 -21.57 -4.33
C GLU A 126 3.39 -21.38 -3.24
N ARG A 127 4.67 -21.66 -3.52
CA ARG A 127 5.75 -21.47 -2.55
C ARG A 127 5.96 -19.98 -2.26
N PHE A 128 5.93 -19.15 -3.29
CA PHE A 128 6.00 -17.70 -3.14
C PHE A 128 4.83 -17.20 -2.28
N CYS A 129 3.60 -17.64 -2.56
CA CYS A 129 2.41 -17.26 -1.79
C CYS A 129 2.53 -17.68 -0.32
N GLN A 130 2.99 -18.90 -0.05
CA GLN A 130 3.16 -19.41 1.31
C GLN A 130 4.21 -18.61 2.07
N GLN A 131 5.39 -18.40 1.50
CA GLN A 131 6.46 -17.60 2.11
C GLN A 131 6.01 -16.17 2.39
N LEU A 132 5.26 -15.57 1.46
CA LEU A 132 4.77 -14.21 1.62
C LEU A 132 3.75 -14.11 2.75
N ALA A 133 2.82 -15.05 2.85
CA ALA A 133 1.83 -15.08 3.92
C ALA A 133 2.49 -15.26 5.31
N GLU A 134 3.42 -16.20 5.43
CA GLU A 134 4.17 -16.45 6.66
C GLU A 134 5.00 -15.23 7.08
N ASN A 135 5.72 -14.61 6.14
CA ASN A 135 6.53 -13.43 6.42
C ASN A 135 5.67 -12.22 6.79
N THR A 136 4.55 -12.02 6.12
CA THR A 136 3.66 -10.87 6.38
C THR A 136 3.16 -10.89 7.81
N ASP A 137 2.67 -12.03 8.31
CA ASP A 137 2.16 -12.15 9.68
C ASP A 137 3.27 -12.07 10.74
N ALA A 138 4.35 -12.82 10.56
CA ALA A 138 5.45 -12.88 11.52
C ALA A 138 6.18 -11.53 11.64
N GLU A 139 6.54 -10.93 10.51
CA GLU A 139 7.27 -9.66 10.48
C GLU A 139 6.42 -8.48 10.97
N ARG A 140 5.15 -8.40 10.61
CA ARG A 140 4.25 -7.35 11.10
C ARG A 140 4.17 -7.36 12.62
N LYS A 141 3.95 -8.52 13.21
CA LYS A 141 3.89 -8.68 14.66
C LYS A 141 5.22 -8.33 15.34
N ARG A 142 6.33 -8.76 14.76
CA ARG A 142 7.67 -8.45 15.26
C ARG A 142 7.94 -6.95 15.27
N VAL A 143 7.70 -6.28 14.15
CA VAL A 143 7.91 -4.82 14.01
C VAL A 143 6.99 -4.05 14.96
N TYR A 144 5.71 -4.44 15.03
CA TYR A 144 4.78 -3.81 15.97
C TYR A 144 5.27 -3.90 17.41
N LEU A 145 5.69 -5.08 17.85
CA LEU A 145 6.20 -5.26 19.23
C LEU A 145 7.48 -4.47 19.49
N GLN A 146 8.39 -4.37 18.53
CA GLN A 146 9.59 -3.55 18.65
C GLN A 146 9.24 -2.06 18.86
N VAL A 147 8.36 -1.51 18.03
CA VAL A 147 7.91 -0.11 18.15
C VAL A 147 7.17 0.11 19.48
N TYR A 148 6.31 -0.83 19.87
CA TYR A 148 5.58 -0.76 21.13
C TYR A 148 6.51 -0.74 22.35
N HIS A 149 7.54 -1.58 22.37
CA HIS A 149 8.51 -1.62 23.47
C HIS A 149 9.40 -0.37 23.51
N ALA A 150 9.91 0.08 22.36
CA ALA A 150 10.69 1.31 22.28
C ALA A 150 9.92 2.53 22.82
N GLY A 151 8.64 2.69 22.45
CA GLY A 151 7.80 3.78 22.94
C GLY A 151 7.43 3.71 24.44
N ARG A 152 7.68 2.58 25.10
CA ARG A 152 7.51 2.43 26.57
C ARG A 152 8.77 2.79 27.35
N GLU A 153 9.94 2.64 26.77
CA GLU A 153 11.22 2.94 27.42
C GLU A 153 11.54 4.43 27.44
N GLU A 154 10.87 5.25 26.61
CA GLU A 154 11.01 6.71 26.55
C GLU A 154 10.12 7.45 27.57
N LYS A 155 9.41 6.77 28.45
CA LYS A 155 8.59 7.33 29.54
C LYS A 155 9.17 7.04 30.90
#